data_7dc0edcdc0ca18f67d472b5f06b8ded7
#
_entry.id   7dc0edcdc0ca18f67d472b5f06b8ded7
#
_cell.length_a   1.000
_cell.length_b   1.000
_cell.length_c   1.000
_cell.angle_alpha   90.00
_cell.angle_beta   90.00
_cell.angle_gamma   90.00
#
_symmetry.space_group_name_H-M   'P 1'
#
loop_
_entity.id
_entity.type
_entity.pdbx_description
1 polymer ?
#
loop_
_entity_poly.entity_id
_entity_poly.type
_entity_poly.pdbx_seq_one_letter_code
_entity_poly.pdbx_strand_id
1 'polypeptide(L)'
;MGARLAESLGASRARGSTVLRSVPPENSEHPAKVKKLEGDRVLPYAIAEPEGTRRQDLPTAYRRSEAVYAMRRNLIMGGRLYGDTIVGHVVPRERYIGIDYPLDWVKAEYMLAELKKKGYDL
;
A
#
# COMPACT_ATOMS: atom_id res chain seq x y z
N MET A 1 5.29 -14.73 5.36
CA MET A 1 4.89 -13.79 4.29
C MET A 1 4.91 -14.41 2.90
N GLY A 2 5.97 -15.11 2.51
CA GLY A 2 6.09 -15.75 1.21
C GLY A 2 5.01 -16.81 0.88
N ALA A 3 4.60 -17.64 1.85
CA ALA A 3 3.61 -18.67 1.63
C ALA A 3 2.23 -18.13 1.23
N ARG A 4 1.75 -17.07 1.89
CA ARG A 4 0.46 -16.44 1.55
C ARG A 4 0.48 -15.71 0.21
N LEU A 5 1.62 -15.17 -0.18
CA LEU A 5 1.81 -14.60 -1.53
C LEU A 5 1.76 -15.71 -2.59
N ALA A 6 2.39 -16.84 -2.33
CA ALA A 6 2.37 -18.01 -3.21
C ALA A 6 0.94 -18.58 -3.36
N GLU A 7 0.16 -18.63 -2.27
CA GLU A 7 -1.25 -19.03 -2.31
C GLU A 7 -2.10 -18.08 -3.16
N SER A 8 -1.92 -16.76 -3.01
CA SER A 8 -2.65 -15.78 -3.82
C SER A 8 -2.30 -15.87 -5.31
N LEU A 9 -1.08 -16.25 -5.64
CA LEU A 9 -0.66 -16.50 -7.03
C LEU A 9 -1.19 -17.82 -7.59
N GLY A 10 -1.35 -18.84 -6.73
CA GLY A 10 -1.86 -20.16 -7.13
C GLY A 10 -3.38 -20.22 -7.32
N ALA A 11 -4.12 -19.52 -6.48
CA ALA A 11 -5.58 -19.57 -6.44
C ALA A 11 -6.26 -18.68 -7.51
N SER A 12 -5.53 -17.77 -8.14
CA SER A 12 -6.09 -16.81 -9.08
C SER A 12 -5.47 -16.97 -10.47
N ARG A 13 -6.30 -16.86 -11.49
CA ARG A 13 -5.84 -16.60 -12.87
C ARG A 13 -5.19 -15.21 -13.02
N ALA A 14 -4.96 -14.52 -11.91
CA ALA A 14 -4.33 -13.23 -11.87
C ALA A 14 -2.95 -13.28 -12.54
N ARG A 15 -2.65 -12.30 -13.35
CA ARG A 15 -1.39 -12.20 -14.09
C ARG A 15 -0.27 -11.56 -13.28
N GLY A 16 -0.62 -10.92 -12.16
CA GLY A 16 0.32 -10.30 -11.22
C GLY A 16 -0.21 -10.24 -9.81
N SER A 17 0.66 -9.96 -8.87
CA SER A 17 0.33 -9.76 -7.46
C SER A 17 1.22 -8.67 -6.87
N THR A 18 0.68 -7.91 -5.94
CA THR A 18 1.42 -6.86 -5.24
C THR A 18 1.02 -6.81 -3.77
N VAL A 19 1.90 -6.27 -2.95
CA VAL A 19 1.64 -6.04 -1.54
C VAL A 19 1.01 -4.66 -1.36
N LEU A 20 -0.02 -4.59 -0.54
CA LEU A 20 -0.74 -3.38 -0.20
C LEU A 20 -0.64 -3.10 1.30
N ARG A 21 -0.63 -1.83 1.68
CA ARG A 21 -0.93 -1.40 3.03
C ARG A 21 -2.25 -0.64 3.07
N SER A 22 -3.03 -0.84 4.12
CA SER A 22 -4.24 -0.05 4.33
C SER A 22 -3.90 1.40 4.65
N VAL A 23 -4.72 2.30 4.14
CA VAL A 23 -4.70 3.73 4.47
C VAL A 23 -6.05 4.03 5.11
N PRO A 24 -6.15 3.94 6.44
CA PRO A 24 -7.41 4.18 7.13
C PRO A 24 -7.88 5.63 6.95
N PRO A 25 -9.18 5.91 7.07
CA PRO A 25 -9.75 7.23 6.80
C PRO A 25 -9.18 8.36 7.66
N GLU A 26 -8.73 8.05 8.87
CA GLU A 26 -8.08 8.99 9.78
C GLU A 26 -6.67 9.39 9.33
N ASN A 27 -6.05 8.61 8.45
CA ASN A 27 -4.72 8.92 7.95
C ASN A 27 -4.76 10.14 7.01
N SER A 28 -3.82 11.06 7.20
CA SER A 28 -3.64 12.23 6.33
C SER A 28 -3.31 11.86 4.88
N GLU A 29 -2.81 10.66 4.63
CA GLU A 29 -2.50 10.12 3.30
C GLU A 29 -3.72 9.53 2.57
N HIS A 30 -4.92 9.58 3.16
CA HIS A 30 -6.12 9.08 2.51
C HIS A 30 -6.39 9.85 1.21
N PRO A 31 -6.71 9.20 0.07
CA PRO A 31 -6.86 9.85 -1.24
C PRO A 31 -7.83 11.01 -1.27
N ALA A 32 -8.90 10.97 -0.48
CA ALA A 32 -9.87 12.07 -0.38
C ALA A 32 -9.27 13.35 0.22
N LYS A 33 -8.18 13.24 0.99
CA LYS A 33 -7.49 14.39 1.60
C LYS A 33 -6.39 14.97 0.72
N VAL A 34 -6.02 14.29 -0.34
CA VAL A 34 -5.02 14.77 -1.30
C VAL A 34 -5.67 15.81 -2.18
N LYS A 35 -5.09 17.00 -2.20
CA LYS A 35 -5.58 18.17 -2.94
C LYS A 35 -4.55 18.62 -3.97
N LYS A 36 -5.00 19.31 -5.00
CA LYS A 36 -4.16 20.04 -5.94
C LYS A 36 -4.42 21.53 -5.84
N LEU A 37 -3.44 22.32 -6.22
CA LEU A 37 -3.56 23.78 -6.31
C LEU A 37 -3.66 24.19 -7.79
N GLU A 38 -4.63 25.03 -8.09
CA GLU A 38 -4.74 25.72 -9.37
C GLU A 38 -4.81 27.23 -9.07
N GLY A 39 -3.68 27.93 -9.16
CA GLY A 39 -3.52 29.25 -8.58
C GLY A 39 -3.70 29.18 -7.06
N ASP A 40 -4.58 29.97 -6.50
CA ASP A 40 -4.92 30.00 -5.06
C ASP A 40 -6.07 29.04 -4.69
N ARG A 41 -6.60 28.29 -5.65
CA ARG A 41 -7.74 27.41 -5.43
C ARG A 41 -7.29 26.02 -5.05
N VAL A 42 -7.86 25.53 -3.94
CA VAL A 42 -7.67 24.14 -3.48
C VAL A 42 -8.76 23.26 -4.08
N LEU A 43 -8.39 22.26 -4.82
CA LEU A 43 -9.29 21.33 -5.50
C LEU A 43 -8.98 19.87 -5.08
N PRO A 44 -9.97 18.94 -5.14
CA PRO A 44 -9.70 17.53 -4.99
C PRO A 44 -8.69 17.07 -6.04
N TYR A 45 -7.70 16.24 -5.63
CA TYR A 45 -6.74 15.68 -6.58
C TYR A 45 -7.37 14.57 -7.43
N ALA A 46 -8.02 13.61 -6.80
CA ALA A 46 -8.63 12.45 -7.47
C ALA A 46 -10.05 12.14 -6.99
N ILE A 47 -10.28 12.23 -5.68
CA ILE A 47 -11.56 11.87 -5.06
C ILE A 47 -12.13 13.12 -4.39
N ALA A 48 -13.39 13.44 -4.71
CA ALA A 48 -14.11 14.50 -4.03
C ALA A 48 -14.33 14.13 -2.55
N GLU A 49 -14.12 15.11 -1.68
CA GLU A 49 -14.47 15.00 -0.27
C GLU A 49 -15.68 15.91 -0.06
N PRO A 50 -16.91 15.37 0.00
CA PRO A 50 -18.10 16.18 0.23
C PRO A 50 -18.00 16.90 1.58
N GLU A 51 -18.49 18.15 1.62
CA GLU A 51 -18.53 18.92 2.84
C GLU A 51 -19.36 18.19 3.91
N GLY A 52 -18.85 18.16 5.15
CA GLY A 52 -19.50 17.44 6.25
C GLY A 52 -19.26 15.93 6.27
N THR A 53 -18.49 15.36 5.34
CA THR A 53 -18.12 13.93 5.38
C THR A 53 -17.31 13.62 6.63
N ARG A 54 -17.81 12.71 7.45
CA ARG A 54 -17.06 12.22 8.60
C ARG A 54 -15.98 11.27 8.11
N ARG A 55 -14.81 11.30 8.78
CA ARG A 55 -13.66 10.47 8.41
C ARG A 55 -14.00 8.98 8.36
N GLN A 56 -14.81 8.51 9.29
CA GLN A 56 -15.24 7.11 9.37
C GLN A 56 -16.14 6.65 8.22
N ASP A 57 -16.76 7.59 7.50
CA ASP A 57 -17.64 7.30 6.36
C ASP A 57 -16.86 7.20 5.04
N LEU A 58 -15.57 7.51 5.04
CA LEU A 58 -14.71 7.35 3.88
C LEU A 58 -14.38 5.85 3.65
N PRO A 59 -14.37 5.40 2.39
CA PRO A 59 -14.03 4.02 2.08
C PRO A 59 -12.58 3.73 2.44
N THR A 60 -12.29 2.49 2.84
CA THR A 60 -10.91 2.05 3.07
C THR A 60 -10.10 2.17 1.79
N ALA A 61 -9.00 2.89 1.84
CA ALA A 61 -8.06 3.01 0.74
C ALA A 61 -6.84 2.09 0.99
N TYR A 62 -6.16 1.78 -0.09
CA TYR A 62 -4.94 0.97 -0.03
C TYR A 62 -3.84 1.66 -0.83
N ARG A 63 -2.65 1.71 -0.26
CA ARG A 63 -1.44 2.17 -0.95
C ARG A 63 -0.61 0.96 -1.33
N ARG A 64 -0.12 0.91 -2.55
CA ARG A 64 0.83 -0.11 -2.98
C ARG A 64 2.11 0.01 -2.18
N SER A 65 2.57 -1.13 -1.66
CA SER A 65 3.87 -1.28 -1.06
C SER A 65 4.86 -1.72 -2.15
N GLU A 66 6.04 -1.17 -2.14
CA GLU A 66 7.10 -1.50 -3.09
C GLU A 66 7.96 -2.68 -2.61
N ALA A 67 7.55 -3.35 -1.54
CA ALA A 67 8.33 -4.42 -0.92
C ALA A 67 8.42 -5.69 -1.78
N VAL A 68 7.37 -6.04 -2.50
CA VAL A 68 7.33 -7.26 -3.32
C VAL A 68 6.49 -7.03 -4.58
N TYR A 69 7.04 -7.45 -5.71
CA TYR A 69 6.35 -7.60 -6.98
C TYR A 69 6.44 -9.06 -7.42
N ALA A 70 5.30 -9.69 -7.65
CA ALA A 70 5.25 -11.04 -8.18
C ALA A 70 4.40 -11.05 -9.45
N MET A 71 4.93 -11.65 -10.50
CA MET A 71 4.27 -11.68 -11.81
C MET A 71 4.62 -12.95 -12.57
N ARG A 72 3.75 -13.31 -13.50
CA ARG A 72 4.01 -14.46 -14.38
C ARG A 72 5.09 -14.10 -15.40
N ARG A 73 5.90 -15.11 -15.75
CA ARG A 73 7.00 -14.96 -16.71
C ARG A 73 6.57 -14.33 -18.04
N ASN A 74 5.41 -14.71 -18.56
CA ASN A 74 4.90 -14.17 -19.83
C ASN A 74 4.64 -12.66 -19.81
N LEU A 75 4.30 -12.09 -18.65
CA LEU A 75 4.16 -10.64 -18.51
C LEU A 75 5.52 -9.94 -18.65
N ILE A 76 6.52 -10.46 -17.96
CA ILE A 76 7.89 -9.90 -18.00
C ILE A 76 8.45 -10.00 -19.42
N MET A 77 8.29 -11.15 -20.05
CA MET A 77 8.77 -11.36 -21.43
C MET A 77 8.03 -10.48 -22.45
N GLY A 78 6.80 -10.05 -22.13
CA GLY A 78 6.04 -9.07 -22.92
C GLY A 78 6.35 -7.60 -22.57
N GLY A 79 7.36 -7.32 -21.73
CA GLY A 79 7.72 -5.96 -21.31
C GLY A 79 6.72 -5.28 -20.38
N ARG A 80 5.84 -6.04 -19.71
CA ARG A 80 4.80 -5.54 -18.83
C ARG A 80 5.09 -5.91 -17.37
N LEU A 81 5.02 -4.92 -16.47
CA LEU A 81 5.12 -5.13 -15.02
C LEU A 81 3.75 -5.51 -14.41
N TYR A 82 2.69 -5.01 -14.98
CA TYR A 82 1.33 -5.25 -14.49
C TYR A 82 0.52 -5.94 -15.57
N GLY A 83 -0.24 -6.95 -15.18
CA GLY A 83 -1.23 -7.58 -16.03
C GLY A 83 -2.55 -6.79 -16.06
N ASP A 84 -3.53 -7.34 -16.75
CA ASP A 84 -4.88 -6.77 -16.77
C ASP A 84 -5.60 -7.00 -15.42
N THR A 85 -5.10 -7.95 -14.63
CA THR A 85 -5.58 -8.24 -13.28
C THR A 85 -4.39 -8.28 -12.32
N ILE A 86 -4.51 -7.52 -11.23
CA ILE A 86 -3.52 -7.48 -10.15
C ILE A 86 -4.23 -7.89 -8.86
N VAL A 87 -3.68 -8.91 -8.19
CA VAL A 87 -4.16 -9.34 -6.87
C VAL A 87 -3.37 -8.63 -5.79
N GLY A 88 -4.08 -8.03 -4.84
CA GLY A 88 -3.49 -7.36 -3.69
C GLY A 88 -3.34 -8.31 -2.50
N HIS A 89 -2.20 -8.29 -1.84
CA HIS A 89 -1.98 -8.91 -0.54
C HIS A 89 -1.78 -7.81 0.51
N VAL A 90 -2.73 -7.70 1.45
CA VAL A 90 -2.69 -6.65 2.48
C VAL A 90 -1.76 -7.08 3.62
N VAL A 91 -0.78 -6.24 3.92
CA VAL A 91 0.10 -6.43 5.08
C VAL A 91 -0.31 -5.48 6.21
N PRO A 92 -0.20 -5.92 7.48
CA PRO A 92 -0.39 -5.05 8.62
C PRO A 92 0.57 -3.85 8.57
N ARG A 93 0.07 -2.69 9.01
CA ARG A 93 0.83 -1.43 8.97
C ARG A 93 2.14 -1.52 9.75
N GLU A 94 2.13 -2.20 10.88
CA GLU A 94 3.31 -2.40 11.74
C GLU A 94 4.39 -3.29 11.11
N ARG A 95 4.11 -3.92 9.99
CA ARG A 95 5.05 -4.79 9.28
C ARG A 95 5.56 -4.20 7.97
N TYR A 96 5.29 -2.93 7.74
CA TYR A 96 5.72 -2.24 6.54
C TYR A 96 6.26 -0.85 6.85
N ILE A 97 7.44 -0.56 6.34
CA ILE A 97 8.00 0.77 6.26
C ILE A 97 8.77 0.92 4.93
N GLY A 98 8.54 2.04 4.24
CA GLY A 98 9.40 2.49 3.14
C GLY A 98 10.54 3.33 3.71
N ILE A 99 11.73 3.20 3.17
CA ILE A 99 12.91 4.00 3.58
C ILE A 99 13.31 4.87 2.39
N ASP A 100 12.77 6.07 2.37
CA ASP A 100 13.05 7.06 1.33
C ASP A 100 13.94 8.20 1.86
N TYR A 101 13.90 8.45 3.18
CA TYR A 101 14.60 9.53 3.85
C TYR A 101 15.32 9.02 5.10
N PRO A 102 16.36 9.76 5.60
CA PRO A 102 17.10 9.35 6.81
C PRO A 102 16.22 9.13 8.05
N LEU A 103 15.14 9.90 8.19
CA LEU A 103 14.19 9.72 9.30
C LEU A 103 13.43 8.39 9.23
N ASP A 104 13.20 7.87 8.04
CA ASP A 104 12.52 6.59 7.88
C ASP A 104 13.38 5.43 8.38
N TRP A 105 14.70 5.56 8.32
CA TRP A 105 15.63 4.62 8.91
C TRP A 105 15.44 4.51 10.43
N VAL A 106 15.37 5.63 11.12
CA VAL A 106 15.14 5.68 12.57
C VAL A 106 13.80 5.01 12.92
N LYS A 107 12.76 5.28 12.13
CA LYS A 107 11.45 4.61 12.30
C LYS A 107 11.54 3.11 12.07
N ALA A 108 12.30 2.67 11.06
CA ALA A 108 12.48 1.25 10.75
C ALA A 108 13.17 0.51 11.90
N GLU A 109 14.25 1.07 12.47
CA GLU A 109 14.93 0.51 13.62
C GLU A 109 14.03 0.40 14.84
N TYR A 110 13.25 1.46 15.12
CA TYR A 110 12.27 1.43 16.19
C TYR A 110 11.20 0.34 15.98
N MET A 111 10.62 0.27 14.79
CA MET A 111 9.61 -0.74 14.46
C MET A 111 10.18 -2.17 14.57
N LEU A 112 11.41 -2.37 14.12
CA LEU A 112 12.09 -3.66 14.21
C LEU A 112 12.29 -4.08 15.67
N ALA A 113 12.73 -3.15 16.52
CA ALA A 113 12.89 -3.40 17.97
C ALA A 113 11.55 -3.77 18.63
N GLU A 114 10.46 -3.08 18.28
CA GLU A 114 9.13 -3.37 18.83
C GLU A 114 8.59 -4.73 18.35
N LEU A 115 8.83 -5.10 17.11
CA LEU A 115 8.45 -6.42 16.58
C LEU A 115 9.21 -7.55 17.27
N LYS A 116 10.50 -7.39 17.52
CA LYS A 116 11.32 -8.36 18.28
C LYS A 116 10.80 -8.53 19.72
N LYS A 117 10.45 -7.45 20.41
CA LYS A 117 9.82 -7.51 21.76
C LYS A 117 8.52 -8.31 21.75
N LYS A 118 7.76 -8.25 20.66
CA LYS A 118 6.51 -9.00 20.48
C LYS A 118 6.72 -10.46 20.06
N GLY A 119 7.97 -10.93 19.99
CA GLY A 119 8.30 -12.32 19.67
C GLY A 119 8.28 -12.67 18.19
N TYR A 120 8.34 -11.69 17.31
CA TYR A 120 8.55 -11.98 15.89
C TYR A 120 10.01 -12.38 15.67
N ASP A 121 10.19 -13.53 15.05
CA ASP A 121 11.49 -13.99 14.54
C ASP A 121 11.75 -13.27 13.20
N LEU A 122 12.80 -12.43 13.18
CA LEU A 122 13.10 -11.51 12.07
C LEU A 122 14.54 -11.69 11.62
#